data_dd7003f815a1b2af88fff413a6b03950
#
_entry.id   dd7003f815a1b2af88fff413a6b03950
#
_cell.length_a   1.000
_cell.length_b   1.000
_cell.length_c   1.000
_cell.angle_alpha   90.00
_cell.angle_beta   90.00
_cell.angle_gamma   90.00
#
_symmetry.space_group_name_H-M   'P 1'
#
loop_
_entity.id
_entity.type
_entity.pdbx_description
1 polymer ?
#
loop_
_entity_poly.entity_id
_entity_poly.type
_entity_poly.pdbx_seq_one_letter_code
_entity_poly.pdbx_strand_id
1 'polypeptide(L)'
;DLGYMYGAGMDALIEDTAEVTRMLKEEWQGVPLILLGHSMGSMVVRCFTKKYDDLLNMLVVCGSPSKNPGAKIGIALAAVQEKISGSHHVSRFLELLSLGSYSGKFAGEGSRFAWCCSDEQVVRAYEASELCGFTFTVDADQVLFQLMDETYRETGWKLFNPDLPV
;
A
#
# COMPACT_ATOMS: atom_id res chain seq x y z
N ASP A 1 -16.18 2.56 -4.51
CA ASP A 1 -15.77 1.63 -5.60
C ASP A 1 -14.46 0.94 -5.20
N LEU A 2 -14.41 -0.39 -5.29
CA LEU A 2 -13.21 -1.15 -5.02
C LEU A 2 -12.12 -0.81 -6.06
N GLY A 3 -10.88 -0.66 -5.59
CA GLY A 3 -9.75 -0.36 -6.47
C GLY A 3 -9.64 1.09 -6.96
N TYR A 4 -10.46 2.01 -6.45
CA TYR A 4 -10.41 3.45 -6.75
C TYR A 4 -10.07 4.26 -5.51
N MET A 5 -9.17 5.24 -5.61
CA MET A 5 -8.68 6.05 -4.49
C MET A 5 -9.22 7.49 -4.47
N TYR A 6 -10.25 7.76 -5.25
CA TYR A 6 -11.03 9.02 -5.26
C TYR A 6 -10.20 10.29 -5.53
N GLY A 7 -9.08 10.17 -6.23
CA GLY A 7 -8.17 11.30 -6.49
C GLY A 7 -7.47 11.86 -5.25
N ALA A 8 -7.60 11.19 -4.11
CA ALA A 8 -7.09 11.70 -2.83
C ALA A 8 -5.56 11.58 -2.68
N GLY A 9 -4.93 10.74 -3.50
CA GLY A 9 -3.50 10.54 -3.50
C GLY A 9 -2.96 9.77 -2.29
N MET A 10 -1.65 9.55 -2.28
CA MET A 10 -0.94 8.83 -1.22
C MET A 10 -1.06 9.52 0.15
N ASP A 11 -1.00 10.86 0.16
CA ASP A 11 -1.02 11.61 1.42
C ASP A 11 -2.32 11.43 2.20
N ALA A 12 -3.47 11.24 1.53
CA ALA A 12 -4.74 10.95 2.21
C ALA A 12 -4.68 9.68 3.05
N LEU A 13 -4.10 8.60 2.53
CA LEU A 13 -3.94 7.35 3.29
C LEU A 13 -3.09 7.54 4.55
N ILE A 14 -2.06 8.37 4.46
CA ILE A 14 -1.16 8.68 5.58
C ILE A 14 -1.88 9.55 6.62
N GLU A 15 -2.56 10.61 6.17
CA GLU A 15 -3.26 11.55 7.06
C GLU A 15 -4.49 10.88 7.73
N ASP A 16 -5.27 10.07 7.00
CA ASP A 16 -6.38 9.29 7.57
C ASP A 16 -5.86 8.30 8.64
N THR A 17 -4.71 7.65 8.37
CA THR A 17 -4.06 6.80 9.38
C THR A 17 -3.69 7.61 10.62
N ALA A 18 -3.19 8.83 10.46
CA ALA A 18 -2.85 9.71 11.58
C ALA A 18 -4.09 10.18 12.36
N GLU A 19 -5.18 10.47 11.66
CA GLU A 19 -6.44 10.86 12.30
C GLU A 19 -7.01 9.71 13.14
N VAL A 20 -7.13 8.52 12.56
CA VAL A 20 -7.59 7.32 13.29
C VAL A 20 -6.69 7.02 14.49
N THR A 21 -5.36 7.16 14.31
CA THR A 21 -4.41 6.97 15.41
C THR A 21 -4.64 7.95 16.56
N ARG A 22 -4.89 9.23 16.27
CA ARG A 22 -5.20 10.24 17.30
C ARG A 22 -6.52 9.95 18.00
N MET A 23 -7.57 9.59 17.24
CA MET A 23 -8.87 9.21 17.81
C MET A 23 -8.73 8.03 18.78
N LEU A 24 -7.98 7.01 18.41
CA LEU A 24 -7.74 5.85 19.29
C LEU A 24 -6.96 6.23 20.57
N LYS A 25 -5.96 7.12 20.45
CA LYS A 25 -5.21 7.61 21.63
C LYS A 25 -6.05 8.48 22.56
N GLU A 26 -7.01 9.22 22.03
CA GLU A 26 -7.97 10.01 22.83
C GLU A 26 -8.96 9.10 23.56
N GLU A 27 -9.48 8.08 22.87
CA GLU A 27 -10.44 7.14 23.43
C GLU A 27 -9.80 6.20 24.47
N TRP A 28 -8.57 5.72 24.17
CA TRP A 28 -7.85 4.72 24.98
C TRP A 28 -6.60 5.30 25.63
N GLN A 29 -6.77 6.30 26.50
CA GLN A 29 -5.66 6.99 27.16
C GLN A 29 -4.81 6.03 27.99
N GLY A 30 -3.49 6.14 27.84
CA GLY A 30 -2.51 5.33 28.58
C GLY A 30 -2.35 3.89 28.07
N VAL A 31 -3.11 3.47 27.04
CA VAL A 31 -2.94 2.17 26.42
C VAL A 31 -1.87 2.27 25.32
N PRO A 32 -0.88 1.36 25.27
CA PRO A 32 0.11 1.34 24.20
C PRO A 32 -0.54 1.09 22.83
N LEU A 33 -0.18 1.92 21.83
CA LEU A 33 -0.68 1.79 20.48
C LEU A 33 0.39 1.15 19.57
N ILE A 34 0.02 0.02 18.99
CA ILE A 34 0.85 -0.73 18.02
C ILE A 34 0.19 -0.62 16.66
N LEU A 35 0.92 -0.10 15.68
CA LEU A 35 0.44 0.01 14.30
C LEU A 35 1.03 -1.13 13.45
N LEU A 36 0.16 -1.92 12.81
CA LEU A 36 0.56 -2.99 11.91
C LEU A 36 0.15 -2.66 10.47
N GLY A 37 1.08 -2.78 9.54
CA GLY A 37 0.83 -2.67 8.12
C GLY A 37 1.26 -3.91 7.35
N HIS A 38 0.38 -4.42 6.48
CA HIS A 38 0.64 -5.56 5.62
C HIS A 38 0.61 -5.17 4.14
N SER A 39 1.54 -5.68 3.34
CA SER A 39 1.62 -5.45 1.89
C SER A 39 1.62 -3.94 1.55
N MET A 40 0.64 -3.44 0.78
CA MET A 40 0.48 -2.01 0.52
C MET A 40 0.35 -1.20 1.82
N GLY A 41 -0.39 -1.72 2.81
CA GLY A 41 -0.51 -1.10 4.13
C GLY A 41 0.82 -0.97 4.86
N SER A 42 1.78 -1.87 4.60
CA SER A 42 3.14 -1.75 5.16
C SER A 42 3.89 -0.53 4.63
N MET A 43 3.65 -0.14 3.40
CA MET A 43 4.20 1.09 2.83
C MET A 43 3.52 2.33 3.42
N VAL A 44 2.20 2.29 3.60
CA VAL A 44 1.44 3.38 4.24
C VAL A 44 1.97 3.64 5.64
N VAL A 45 2.09 2.61 6.49
CA VAL A 45 2.55 2.78 7.89
C VAL A 45 4.02 3.21 7.98
N ARG A 46 4.86 2.82 7.02
CA ARG A 46 6.25 3.30 6.94
C ARG A 46 6.32 4.77 6.52
N CYS A 47 5.49 5.20 5.57
CA CYS A 47 5.38 6.62 5.20
C CYS A 47 4.75 7.45 6.33
N PHE A 48 3.75 6.91 7.03
CA PHE A 48 3.17 7.50 8.23
C PHE A 48 4.24 7.75 9.30
N THR A 49 5.07 6.75 9.59
CA THR A 49 6.11 6.84 10.62
C THR A 49 7.13 7.95 10.34
N LYS A 50 7.37 8.29 9.08
CA LYS A 50 8.23 9.45 8.74
C LYS A 50 7.72 10.78 9.31
N LYS A 51 6.40 10.91 9.47
CA LYS A 51 5.74 12.16 9.90
C LYS A 51 5.24 12.11 11.35
N TYR A 52 4.89 10.93 11.85
CA TYR A 52 4.05 10.71 13.05
C TYR A 52 4.56 9.57 13.95
N ASP A 53 5.87 9.35 13.99
CA ASP A 53 6.51 8.32 14.81
C ASP A 53 6.25 8.47 16.32
N ASP A 54 5.98 9.69 16.79
CA ASP A 54 5.62 10.01 18.17
C ASP A 54 4.20 9.56 18.59
N LEU A 55 3.36 9.21 17.62
CA LEU A 55 2.01 8.71 17.89
C LEU A 55 2.00 7.22 18.27
N LEU A 56 3.09 6.49 18.06
CA LEU A 56 3.16 5.04 18.22
C LEU A 56 4.03 4.62 19.40
N ASN A 57 3.73 3.44 19.94
CA ASN A 57 4.59 2.72 20.87
C ASN A 57 5.39 1.61 20.17
N MET A 58 4.89 1.09 19.05
CA MET A 58 5.55 0.08 18.22
C MET A 58 5.00 0.10 16.81
N LEU A 59 5.83 -0.20 15.82
CA LEU A 59 5.45 -0.43 14.43
C LEU A 59 5.70 -1.89 14.06
N VAL A 60 4.73 -2.53 13.36
CA VAL A 60 4.89 -3.86 12.77
C VAL A 60 4.75 -3.78 11.27
N VAL A 61 5.79 -4.18 10.55
CA VAL A 61 5.85 -4.16 9.08
C VAL A 61 5.85 -5.59 8.57
N CYS A 62 4.79 -5.99 7.87
CA CYS A 62 4.60 -7.35 7.37
C CYS A 62 4.47 -7.37 5.85
N GLY A 63 5.18 -8.29 5.17
CA GLY A 63 5.06 -8.49 3.72
C GLY A 63 5.34 -7.23 2.88
N SER A 64 6.24 -6.36 3.35
CA SER A 64 6.55 -5.09 2.68
C SER A 64 7.24 -5.35 1.34
N PRO A 65 6.74 -4.77 0.23
CA PRO A 65 7.38 -4.88 -1.07
C PRO A 65 8.81 -4.31 -1.04
N SER A 66 9.71 -4.90 -1.80
CA SER A 66 11.06 -4.35 -1.99
C SER A 66 11.03 -3.08 -2.85
N LYS A 67 12.12 -2.30 -2.81
CA LYS A 67 12.27 -1.09 -3.64
C LYS A 67 12.01 -1.40 -5.11
N ASN A 68 11.09 -0.68 -5.73
CA ASN A 68 10.80 -0.77 -7.15
C ASN A 68 11.51 0.38 -7.90
N PRO A 69 12.56 0.10 -8.69
CA PRO A 69 13.28 1.13 -9.44
C PRO A 69 12.42 1.79 -10.53
N GLY A 70 11.36 1.11 -10.96
CA GLY A 70 10.39 1.62 -11.94
C GLY A 70 9.28 2.51 -11.37
N ALA A 71 9.20 2.70 -10.04
CA ALA A 71 8.11 3.42 -9.41
C ALA A 71 7.89 4.83 -9.97
N LYS A 72 8.97 5.61 -10.16
CA LYS A 72 8.88 6.96 -10.74
C LYS A 72 8.36 6.97 -12.19
N ILE A 73 8.75 5.98 -12.97
CA ILE A 73 8.23 5.80 -14.33
C ILE A 73 6.75 5.42 -14.28
N GLY A 74 6.39 4.52 -13.35
CA GLY A 74 5.00 4.14 -13.08
C GLY A 74 4.11 5.33 -12.74
N ILE A 75 4.56 6.24 -11.87
CA ILE A 75 3.84 7.48 -11.54
C ILE A 75 3.59 8.33 -12.80
N ALA A 76 4.62 8.54 -13.60
CA ALA A 76 4.49 9.36 -14.81
C ALA A 76 3.55 8.73 -15.86
N LEU A 77 3.64 7.42 -16.05
CA LEU A 77 2.77 6.67 -16.97
C LEU A 77 1.32 6.66 -16.50
N ALA A 78 1.08 6.45 -15.21
CA ALA A 78 -0.26 6.51 -14.62
C ALA A 78 -0.87 7.90 -14.81
N ALA A 79 -0.13 8.98 -14.54
CA ALA A 79 -0.59 10.36 -14.73
C ALA A 79 -0.94 10.68 -16.20
N VAL A 80 -0.16 10.16 -17.16
CA VAL A 80 -0.48 10.32 -18.59
C VAL A 80 -1.73 9.53 -18.95
N GLN A 81 -1.83 8.30 -18.51
CA GLN A 81 -2.97 7.44 -18.82
C GLN A 81 -4.27 7.95 -18.18
N GLU A 82 -4.19 8.51 -16.97
CA GLU A 82 -5.32 9.16 -16.32
C GLU A 82 -5.90 10.32 -17.16
N LYS A 83 -5.02 11.15 -17.74
CA LYS A 83 -5.43 12.25 -18.63
C LYS A 83 -6.09 11.79 -19.93
N ILE A 84 -5.70 10.61 -20.43
CA ILE A 84 -6.21 10.07 -21.71
C ILE A 84 -7.48 9.25 -21.50
N SER A 85 -7.49 8.39 -20.48
CA SER A 85 -8.53 7.36 -20.29
C SER A 85 -9.41 7.60 -19.05
N GLY A 86 -9.06 8.59 -18.21
CA GLY A 86 -9.75 8.89 -16.95
C GLY A 86 -9.27 8.07 -15.77
N SER A 87 -9.56 8.57 -14.56
CA SER A 87 -9.11 8.00 -13.27
C SER A 87 -9.67 6.61 -12.97
N HIS A 88 -10.89 6.31 -13.45
CA HIS A 88 -11.54 5.01 -13.27
C HIS A 88 -11.08 3.92 -14.27
N HIS A 89 -10.26 4.28 -15.24
CA HIS A 89 -9.74 3.30 -16.20
C HIS A 89 -8.89 2.24 -15.49
N VAL A 90 -9.06 0.96 -15.89
CA VAL A 90 -8.25 -0.16 -15.40
C VAL A 90 -7.17 -0.47 -16.42
N SER A 91 -5.90 -0.37 -16.02
CA SER A 91 -4.75 -0.55 -16.89
C SER A 91 -4.02 -1.86 -16.61
N ARG A 92 -4.18 -2.84 -17.49
CA ARG A 92 -3.40 -4.10 -17.42
C ARG A 92 -1.90 -3.86 -17.51
N PHE A 93 -1.48 -2.81 -18.18
CA PHE A 93 -0.07 -2.46 -18.30
C PHE A 93 0.50 -1.96 -16.97
N LEU A 94 -0.23 -1.08 -16.26
CA LEU A 94 0.19 -0.60 -14.93
C LEU A 94 0.14 -1.72 -13.88
N GLU A 95 -0.90 -2.57 -13.91
CA GLU A 95 -1.00 -3.77 -13.08
C GLU A 95 0.23 -4.69 -13.27
N LEU A 96 0.63 -4.93 -14.53
CA LEU A 96 1.81 -5.73 -14.82
C LEU A 96 3.11 -5.08 -14.30
N LEU A 97 3.21 -3.76 -14.40
CA LEU A 97 4.39 -3.00 -13.96
C LEU A 97 4.49 -2.97 -12.42
N SER A 98 3.36 -2.94 -11.71
CA SER A 98 3.31 -2.90 -10.24
C SER A 98 3.39 -4.29 -9.60
N LEU A 99 2.55 -5.23 -10.02
CA LEU A 99 2.36 -6.54 -9.38
C LEU A 99 2.73 -7.75 -10.26
N GLY A 100 2.92 -7.56 -11.56
CA GLY A 100 3.11 -8.65 -12.51
C GLY A 100 4.33 -9.54 -12.25
N SER A 101 5.36 -9.02 -11.61
CA SER A 101 6.55 -9.81 -11.23
C SER A 101 6.26 -10.87 -10.17
N TYR A 102 5.22 -10.67 -9.34
CA TYR A 102 4.82 -11.64 -8.31
C TYR A 102 4.05 -12.80 -8.93
N SER A 103 2.98 -12.53 -9.68
CA SER A 103 2.17 -13.57 -10.32
C SER A 103 2.97 -14.40 -11.35
N GLY A 104 3.92 -13.79 -12.06
CA GLY A 104 4.74 -14.50 -13.03
C GLY A 104 5.59 -15.64 -12.46
N LYS A 105 6.04 -15.52 -11.20
CA LYS A 105 6.83 -16.56 -10.53
C LYS A 105 6.01 -17.81 -10.20
N PHE A 106 4.70 -17.69 -10.10
CA PHE A 106 3.76 -18.75 -9.69
C PHE A 106 2.78 -19.12 -10.81
N ALA A 107 3.11 -18.77 -12.07
CA ALA A 107 2.22 -18.98 -13.23
C ALA A 107 1.81 -20.45 -13.47
N GLY A 108 2.54 -21.44 -12.89
CA GLY A 108 2.23 -22.86 -12.99
C GLY A 108 1.27 -23.40 -11.91
N GLU A 109 0.88 -22.58 -10.93
CA GLU A 109 0.14 -23.03 -9.75
C GLU A 109 -1.39 -22.86 -9.86
N GLY A 110 -1.90 -22.61 -11.07
CA GLY A 110 -3.35 -22.64 -11.37
C GLY A 110 -4.15 -21.41 -10.93
N SER A 111 -3.55 -20.46 -10.19
CA SER A 111 -4.17 -19.21 -9.77
C SER A 111 -3.26 -18.03 -10.00
N ARG A 112 -3.80 -16.89 -10.44
CA ARG A 112 -3.06 -15.62 -10.52
C ARG A 112 -2.70 -15.06 -9.15
N PHE A 113 -3.28 -15.60 -8.07
CA PHE A 113 -3.06 -15.20 -6.68
C PHE A 113 -2.25 -16.22 -5.87
N ALA A 114 -1.72 -17.27 -6.50
CA ALA A 114 -0.90 -18.30 -5.84
C ALA A 114 0.32 -17.69 -5.09
N TRP A 115 0.80 -16.53 -5.52
CA TRP A 115 1.87 -15.82 -4.84
C TRP A 115 1.49 -15.22 -3.47
N CYS A 116 0.19 -15.12 -3.16
CA CYS A 116 -0.28 -14.55 -1.89
C CYS A 116 -0.15 -15.50 -0.70
N CYS A 117 -0.34 -16.80 -0.94
CA CYS A 117 -0.32 -17.83 0.11
C CYS A 117 0.03 -19.20 -0.48
N SER A 118 0.75 -20.03 0.29
CA SER A 118 1.05 -21.41 -0.08
C SER A 118 -0.12 -22.38 0.17
N ASP A 119 -1.13 -21.97 0.92
CA ASP A 119 -2.34 -22.75 1.16
C ASP A 119 -3.37 -22.47 0.06
N GLU A 120 -3.63 -23.47 -0.78
CA GLU A 120 -4.59 -23.37 -1.88
C GLU A 120 -6.02 -23.06 -1.42
N GLN A 121 -6.44 -23.45 -0.21
CA GLN A 121 -7.77 -23.15 0.30
C GLN A 121 -7.90 -21.65 0.59
N VAL A 122 -6.84 -21.06 1.14
CA VAL A 122 -6.77 -19.60 1.37
C VAL A 122 -6.78 -18.86 0.04
N VAL A 123 -6.02 -19.30 -0.96
CA VAL A 123 -6.01 -18.70 -2.30
C VAL A 123 -7.41 -18.78 -2.94
N ARG A 124 -8.08 -19.92 -2.86
CA ARG A 124 -9.46 -20.08 -3.37
C ARG A 124 -10.46 -19.18 -2.65
N ALA A 125 -10.34 -19.06 -1.32
CA ALA A 125 -11.20 -18.16 -0.54
C ALA A 125 -10.96 -16.70 -0.92
N TYR A 126 -9.71 -16.31 -1.18
CA TYR A 126 -9.35 -14.98 -1.68
C TYR A 126 -9.96 -14.70 -3.06
N GLU A 127 -9.90 -15.65 -4.00
CA GLU A 127 -10.51 -15.53 -5.33
C GLU A 127 -12.03 -15.45 -5.31
N ALA A 128 -12.66 -16.16 -4.38
CA ALA A 128 -14.12 -16.17 -4.23
C ALA A 128 -14.68 -14.93 -3.53
N SER A 129 -13.84 -14.14 -2.89
CA SER A 129 -14.26 -12.95 -2.16
C SER A 129 -14.43 -11.75 -3.09
N GLU A 130 -15.60 -11.11 -3.06
CA GLU A 130 -15.84 -9.85 -3.78
C GLU A 130 -14.96 -8.69 -3.25
N LEU A 131 -14.43 -8.80 -2.05
CA LEU A 131 -13.58 -7.80 -1.40
C LEU A 131 -12.08 -8.01 -1.70
N CYS A 132 -11.73 -9.07 -2.43
CA CYS A 132 -10.36 -9.43 -2.76
C CYS A 132 -10.17 -9.56 -4.28
N GLY A 133 -8.92 -9.52 -4.73
CA GLY A 133 -8.59 -9.79 -6.13
C GLY A 133 -9.10 -8.79 -7.16
N PHE A 134 -9.69 -7.67 -6.75
CA PHE A 134 -10.06 -6.59 -7.66
C PHE A 134 -8.80 -5.91 -8.23
N THR A 135 -8.91 -5.42 -9.45
CA THR A 135 -7.83 -4.68 -10.11
C THR A 135 -7.93 -3.20 -9.78
N PHE A 136 -6.79 -2.58 -9.57
CA PHE A 136 -6.71 -1.14 -9.33
C PHE A 136 -7.08 -0.34 -10.58
N THR A 137 -7.70 0.81 -10.38
CA THR A 137 -7.84 1.84 -11.39
C THR A 137 -6.52 2.60 -11.57
N VAL A 138 -6.39 3.35 -12.64
CA VAL A 138 -5.20 4.18 -12.91
C VAL A 138 -4.88 5.13 -11.75
N ASP A 139 -5.90 5.70 -11.10
CA ASP A 139 -5.75 6.52 -9.90
C ASP A 139 -5.10 5.73 -8.75
N ALA A 140 -5.59 4.53 -8.46
CA ALA A 140 -5.05 3.69 -7.40
C ALA A 140 -3.66 3.13 -7.73
N ASP A 141 -3.38 2.79 -8.99
CA ASP A 141 -2.03 2.42 -9.44
C ASP A 141 -1.05 3.58 -9.24
N GLN A 142 -1.47 4.81 -9.51
CA GLN A 142 -0.63 6.00 -9.26
C GLN A 142 -0.30 6.14 -7.77
N VAL A 143 -1.28 5.98 -6.89
CA VAL A 143 -1.07 5.98 -5.43
C VAL A 143 -0.12 4.87 -5.00
N LEU A 144 -0.27 3.65 -5.56
CA LEU A 144 0.62 2.53 -5.27
C LEU A 144 2.07 2.83 -5.66
N PHE A 145 2.32 3.38 -6.85
CA PHE A 145 3.67 3.78 -7.28
C PHE A 145 4.23 4.92 -6.43
N GLN A 146 3.41 5.89 -6.00
CA GLN A 146 3.82 6.94 -5.08
C GLN A 146 4.27 6.36 -3.73
N LEU A 147 3.51 5.42 -3.16
CA LEU A 147 3.87 4.70 -1.94
C LEU A 147 5.19 3.93 -2.12
N MET A 148 5.38 3.24 -3.26
CA MET A 148 6.62 2.51 -3.56
C MET A 148 7.84 3.44 -3.61
N ASP A 149 7.72 4.64 -4.22
CA ASP A 149 8.82 5.62 -4.27
C ASP A 149 9.08 6.22 -2.88
N GLU A 150 8.03 6.71 -2.21
CA GLU A 150 8.14 7.40 -0.93
C GLU A 150 8.67 6.50 0.18
N THR A 151 8.23 5.25 0.25
CA THR A 151 8.65 4.29 1.28
C THR A 151 10.17 4.16 1.39
N TYR A 152 10.87 4.21 0.25
CA TYR A 152 12.32 4.03 0.18
C TYR A 152 13.09 5.35 0.00
N ARG A 153 12.42 6.49 0.06
CA ARG A 153 13.08 7.79 0.08
C ARG A 153 13.72 8.02 1.45
N GLU A 154 14.99 8.40 1.46
CA GLU A 154 15.77 8.61 2.69
C GLU A 154 15.45 9.93 3.40
N THR A 155 14.71 10.82 2.76
CA THR A 155 14.32 12.13 3.28
C THR A 155 12.89 12.13 3.84
N GLY A 156 12.54 13.20 4.56
CA GLY A 156 11.18 13.42 5.07
C GLY A 156 10.93 12.89 6.48
N TRP A 157 11.95 12.36 7.14
CA TRP A 157 11.89 11.90 8.53
C TRP A 157 11.90 13.06 9.50
N LYS A 158 10.92 13.14 10.37
CA LYS A 158 10.87 14.12 11.48
C LYS A 158 11.59 13.64 12.73
N LEU A 159 11.65 12.33 12.95
CA LEU A 159 12.37 11.65 14.05
C LEU A 159 12.00 12.20 15.44
N PHE A 160 10.71 12.31 15.73
CA PHE A 160 10.23 12.69 17.06
C PHE A 160 10.45 11.57 18.09
N ASN A 161 10.40 10.29 17.62
CA ASN A 161 10.67 9.10 18.41
C ASN A 161 11.69 8.19 17.70
N PRO A 162 13.00 8.53 17.73
CA PRO A 162 14.02 7.77 17.01
C PRO A 162 14.21 6.35 17.55
N ASP A 163 13.76 6.06 18.76
CA ASP A 163 13.85 4.75 19.42
C ASP A 163 12.58 3.91 19.25
N LEU A 164 11.67 4.29 18.34
CA LEU A 164 10.44 3.54 18.08
C LEU A 164 10.78 2.08 17.69
N PRO A 165 10.31 1.07 18.44
CA PRO A 165 10.49 -0.34 18.07
C PRO A 165 9.78 -0.68 16.73
N VAL A 166 10.52 -1.38 15.82
CA VAL A 166 10.02 -1.81 14.51
C VAL A 166 10.29 -3.29 14.31
#